data_06babbec48bfcef5ae2cfc2639adc8ee
#
_entry.id   06babbec48bfcef5ae2cfc2639adc8ee
#
_cell.length_a   1.000
_cell.length_b   1.000
_cell.length_c   1.000
_cell.angle_alpha   90.00
_cell.angle_beta   90.00
_cell.angle_gamma   90.00
#
_symmetry.space_group_name_H-M   'P 1'
#
loop_
_entity.id
_entity.type
_entity.pdbx_description
1 polymer ?
#
loop_
_entity_poly.entity_id
_entity_poly.type
_entity_poly.pdbx_seq_one_letter_code
_entity_poly.pdbx_strand_id
1 'polypeptide(L)'
;MEPGLDPANSLMKDEAAMNMLRLESRVAGVVDYLARLKVAASRIDTTLWPGATLQNDPESLMTRLNEVPGRVEEWKKSSARCGADVALSPVRIHCKDVREDKLASLKVANTKKHDFQSFMETFIAAATPIVDGIDLDEFVAPSSPPQEE
;
A
#
# COMPACT_ATOMS: atom_id res chain seq x y z
N MET A 1 56.68 36.42 27.72
CA MET A 1 56.87 35.19 26.92
C MET A 1 55.47 34.65 26.65
N GLU A 2 54.94 34.91 25.47
CA GLU A 2 53.69 34.27 25.02
C GLU A 2 54.02 32.83 24.57
N PRO A 3 53.24 31.83 25.00
CA PRO A 3 53.44 30.47 24.50
C PRO A 3 53.03 30.45 23.02
N GLY A 4 54.01 30.29 22.13
CA GLY A 4 53.79 30.16 20.70
C GLY A 4 52.77 29.02 20.43
N LEU A 5 51.68 29.35 19.81
CA LEU A 5 50.74 28.37 19.26
C LEU A 5 51.51 27.53 18.23
N ASP A 6 51.68 26.26 18.52
CA ASP A 6 52.28 25.30 17.62
C ASP A 6 51.38 25.18 16.38
N PRO A 7 51.83 25.58 15.17
CA PRO A 7 51.05 25.58 13.94
C PRO A 7 50.52 24.19 13.57
N ALA A 8 51.21 23.12 13.93
CA ALA A 8 50.79 21.75 13.68
C ALA A 8 49.53 21.41 14.54
N ASN A 9 49.43 21.91 15.76
CA ASN A 9 48.28 21.68 16.64
C ASN A 9 47.03 22.48 16.20
N SER A 10 47.25 23.63 15.55
CA SER A 10 46.17 24.42 14.93
C SER A 10 45.57 23.70 13.72
N LEU A 11 46.42 23.19 12.81
CA LEU A 11 45.96 22.46 11.61
C LEU A 11 45.15 21.19 11.95
N MET A 12 45.60 20.43 12.97
CA MET A 12 44.87 19.24 13.43
C MET A 12 43.50 19.58 14.03
N LYS A 13 43.42 20.71 14.76
CA LYS A 13 42.11 21.20 15.30
C LYS A 13 41.17 21.63 14.19
N ASP A 14 41.65 22.29 13.17
CA ASP A 14 40.86 22.75 12.04
C ASP A 14 40.37 21.56 11.21
N GLU A 15 41.19 20.52 11.00
CA GLU A 15 40.77 19.30 10.33
C GLU A 15 39.72 18.52 11.13
N ALA A 16 39.88 18.42 12.45
CA ALA A 16 38.90 17.81 13.34
C ALA A 16 37.56 18.56 13.30
N ALA A 17 37.58 19.87 13.34
CA ALA A 17 36.40 20.72 13.23
C ALA A 17 35.68 20.54 11.89
N MET A 18 36.41 20.51 10.79
CA MET A 18 35.89 20.22 9.44
C MET A 18 35.26 18.85 9.35
N ASN A 19 35.88 17.83 9.93
CA ASN A 19 35.33 16.47 9.93
C ASN A 19 34.07 16.39 10.78
N MET A 20 34.00 17.10 11.90
CA MET A 20 32.81 17.22 12.73
C MET A 20 31.63 17.85 11.93
N LEU A 21 31.87 18.97 11.26
CA LEU A 21 30.86 19.64 10.44
C LEU A 21 30.36 18.74 9.28
N ARG A 22 31.26 17.98 8.66
CA ARG A 22 30.88 16.99 7.64
C ARG A 22 30.02 15.88 8.23
N LEU A 23 30.35 15.40 9.42
CA LEU A 23 29.57 14.36 10.11
C LEU A 23 28.19 14.90 10.49
N GLU A 24 28.12 16.09 11.07
CA GLU A 24 26.86 16.75 11.43
C GLU A 24 25.95 16.93 10.20
N SER A 25 26.52 17.39 9.08
CA SER A 25 25.77 17.53 7.82
C SER A 25 25.25 16.18 7.30
N ARG A 26 26.03 15.12 7.40
CA ARG A 26 25.60 13.76 7.00
C ARG A 26 24.51 13.23 7.92
N VAL A 27 24.65 13.43 9.23
CA VAL A 27 23.65 13.03 10.23
C VAL A 27 22.35 13.80 9.99
N ALA A 28 22.40 15.11 9.77
CA ALA A 28 21.23 15.92 9.45
C ALA A 28 20.51 15.42 8.17
N GLY A 29 21.27 15.06 7.14
CA GLY A 29 20.71 14.48 5.91
C GLY A 29 20.01 13.14 6.15
N VAL A 30 20.58 12.27 7.00
CA VAL A 30 19.94 11.00 7.37
C VAL A 30 18.67 11.21 8.16
N VAL A 31 18.69 12.15 9.11
CA VAL A 31 17.50 12.50 9.93
C VAL A 31 16.38 13.03 9.05
N ASP A 32 16.66 13.92 8.11
CA ASP A 32 15.67 14.44 7.15
C ASP A 32 15.10 13.30 6.28
N TYR A 33 15.96 12.44 5.77
CA TYR A 33 15.54 11.28 4.98
C TYR A 33 14.61 10.36 5.77
N LEU A 34 14.96 10.02 7.01
CA LEU A 34 14.12 9.18 7.87
C LEU A 34 12.78 9.84 8.19
N ALA A 35 12.75 11.14 8.43
CA ALA A 35 11.52 11.88 8.66
C ALA A 35 10.58 11.81 7.44
N ARG A 36 11.12 12.00 6.24
CA ARG A 36 10.36 11.90 4.98
C ARG A 36 9.87 10.48 4.72
N LEU A 37 10.73 9.48 4.96
CA LEU A 37 10.36 8.06 4.84
C LEU A 37 9.21 7.71 5.78
N LYS A 38 9.26 8.17 7.03
CA LYS A 38 8.20 7.97 7.99
C LYS A 38 6.87 8.58 7.54
N VAL A 39 6.88 9.78 7.00
CA VAL A 39 5.68 10.43 6.45
C VAL A 39 5.10 9.60 5.29
N ALA A 40 5.94 9.12 4.38
CA ALA A 40 5.50 8.28 3.26
C ALA A 40 4.90 6.96 3.75
N ALA A 41 5.56 6.30 4.69
CA ALA A 41 5.07 5.06 5.28
C ALA A 41 3.74 5.25 6.04
N SER A 42 3.58 6.35 6.76
CA SER A 42 2.33 6.68 7.44
C SER A 42 1.17 6.91 6.48
N ARG A 43 1.42 7.47 5.29
CA ARG A 43 0.40 7.62 4.25
C ARG A 43 -0.04 6.26 3.70
N ILE A 44 0.91 5.35 3.47
CA ILE A 44 0.61 3.98 3.04
C ILE A 44 -0.22 3.27 4.12
N ASP A 45 0.19 3.38 5.38
CA ASP A 45 -0.51 2.77 6.50
C ASP A 45 -1.96 3.27 6.60
N THR A 46 -2.18 4.57 6.58
CA THR A 46 -3.53 5.17 6.65
C THR A 46 -4.42 4.71 5.50
N THR A 47 -3.84 4.52 4.31
CA THR A 47 -4.59 4.05 3.14
C THR A 47 -4.95 2.57 3.27
N LEU A 48 -4.02 1.72 3.68
CA LEU A 48 -4.21 0.27 3.73
C LEU A 48 -4.95 -0.22 4.98
N TRP A 49 -4.88 0.52 6.07
CA TRP A 49 -5.56 0.21 7.34
C TRP A 49 -6.31 1.44 7.87
N PRO A 50 -7.42 1.83 7.21
CA PRO A 50 -8.20 2.97 7.65
C PRO A 50 -8.72 2.74 9.08
N GLY A 51 -8.50 3.72 9.96
CA GLY A 51 -8.90 3.63 11.36
C GLY A 51 -7.93 2.89 12.30
N ALA A 52 -6.87 2.28 11.79
CA ALA A 52 -5.82 1.72 12.62
C ALA A 52 -4.80 2.80 13.03
N THR A 53 -4.26 2.69 14.25
CA THR A 53 -3.24 3.60 14.75
C THR A 53 -1.89 2.93 14.68
N LEU A 54 -0.96 3.52 13.91
CA LEU A 54 0.43 3.09 13.88
C LEU A 54 1.16 3.69 15.08
N GLN A 55 1.84 2.85 15.85
CA GLN A 55 2.71 3.32 16.94
C GLN A 55 3.93 4.04 16.38
N ASN A 56 4.38 5.06 17.13
CA ASN A 56 5.46 5.94 16.69
C ASN A 56 6.85 5.39 17.04
N ASP A 57 7.09 4.11 16.72
CA ASP A 57 8.39 3.45 16.91
C ASP A 57 8.83 2.73 15.62
N PRO A 58 10.14 2.59 15.40
CA PRO A 58 10.67 1.99 14.19
C PRO A 58 10.28 0.53 13.99
N GLU A 59 10.15 -0.23 15.08
CA GLU A 59 9.82 -1.66 15.06
C GLU A 59 8.40 -1.89 14.52
N SER A 60 7.43 -1.15 15.07
CA SER A 60 6.04 -1.17 14.60
C SER A 60 5.92 -0.75 13.15
N LEU A 61 6.70 0.27 12.73
CA LEU A 61 6.73 0.70 11.34
C LEU A 61 7.26 -0.40 10.42
N MET A 62 8.35 -1.06 10.79
CA MET A 62 8.93 -2.16 10.00
C MET A 62 7.99 -3.36 9.91
N THR A 63 7.34 -3.72 11.02
CA THR A 63 6.33 -4.79 11.05
C THR A 63 5.20 -4.47 10.09
N ARG A 64 4.66 -3.27 10.16
CA ARG A 64 3.57 -2.82 9.29
C ARG A 64 3.96 -2.80 7.81
N LEU A 65 5.17 -2.34 7.48
CA LEU A 65 5.66 -2.36 6.10
C LEU A 65 5.81 -3.78 5.55
N ASN A 66 6.18 -4.75 6.38
CA ASN A 66 6.26 -6.15 6.00
C ASN A 66 4.87 -6.77 5.73
N GLU A 67 3.80 -6.24 6.34
CA GLU A 67 2.42 -6.66 6.11
C GLU A 67 1.81 -6.09 4.83
N VAL A 68 2.36 -5.01 4.27
CA VAL A 68 1.83 -4.31 3.07
C VAL A 68 1.54 -5.27 1.91
N PRO A 69 2.44 -6.19 1.50
CA PRO A 69 2.17 -7.08 0.38
C PRO A 69 0.92 -7.95 0.60
N GLY A 70 0.77 -8.51 1.80
CA GLY A 70 -0.41 -9.31 2.18
C GLY A 70 -1.68 -8.48 2.14
N ARG A 71 -1.64 -7.27 2.67
CA ARG A 71 -2.80 -6.36 2.68
C ARG A 71 -3.21 -5.93 1.26
N VAL A 72 -2.26 -5.65 0.40
CA VAL A 72 -2.54 -5.35 -1.02
C VAL A 72 -3.21 -6.54 -1.71
N GLU A 73 -2.79 -7.77 -1.41
CA GLU A 73 -3.42 -8.96 -1.97
C GLU A 73 -4.86 -9.18 -1.46
N GLU A 74 -5.13 -8.89 -0.20
CA GLU A 74 -6.49 -8.88 0.36
C GLU A 74 -7.38 -7.85 -0.34
N TRP A 75 -6.85 -6.65 -0.58
CA TRP A 75 -7.55 -5.60 -1.31
C TRP A 75 -7.89 -6.01 -2.73
N LYS A 76 -6.95 -6.60 -3.46
CA LYS A 76 -7.19 -7.13 -4.81
C LYS A 76 -8.33 -8.14 -4.82
N LYS A 77 -8.34 -9.08 -3.87
CA LYS A 77 -9.40 -10.08 -3.73
C LYS A 77 -10.74 -9.45 -3.39
N SER A 78 -10.77 -8.52 -2.45
CA SER A 78 -11.98 -7.79 -2.05
C SER A 78 -12.56 -6.97 -3.21
N SER A 79 -11.72 -6.22 -3.91
CA SER A 79 -12.14 -5.44 -5.08
C SER A 79 -12.67 -6.33 -6.21
N ALA A 80 -12.03 -7.48 -6.46
CA ALA A 80 -12.51 -8.43 -7.47
C ALA A 80 -13.88 -9.01 -7.10
N ARG A 81 -14.11 -9.34 -5.82
CA ARG A 81 -15.42 -9.81 -5.33
C ARG A 81 -16.48 -8.72 -5.47
N CYS A 82 -16.19 -7.51 -5.00
CA CYS A 82 -17.08 -6.38 -5.13
C CYS A 82 -17.46 -6.11 -6.59
N GLY A 83 -16.48 -6.08 -7.49
CA GLY A 83 -16.72 -5.91 -8.93
C GLY A 83 -17.61 -7.01 -9.50
N ALA A 84 -17.42 -8.25 -9.09
CA ALA A 84 -18.26 -9.36 -9.51
C ALA A 84 -19.70 -9.21 -8.98
N ASP A 85 -19.88 -8.86 -7.70
CA ASP A 85 -21.20 -8.66 -7.09
C ASP A 85 -21.96 -7.52 -7.77
N VAL A 86 -21.30 -6.39 -8.00
CA VAL A 86 -21.90 -5.24 -8.69
C VAL A 86 -22.24 -5.58 -10.15
N ALA A 87 -21.42 -6.35 -10.84
CA ALA A 87 -21.72 -6.78 -12.22
C ALA A 87 -22.87 -7.79 -12.28
N LEU A 88 -22.94 -8.72 -11.35
CA LEU A 88 -23.96 -9.76 -11.33
C LEU A 88 -25.34 -9.25 -10.84
N SER A 89 -25.36 -8.24 -9.98
CA SER A 89 -26.60 -7.69 -9.43
C SER A 89 -27.55 -7.13 -10.52
N PRO A 90 -27.12 -6.28 -11.47
CA PRO A 90 -27.95 -5.86 -12.61
C PRO A 90 -28.41 -7.02 -13.48
N VAL A 91 -27.52 -8.01 -13.71
CA VAL A 91 -27.90 -9.22 -14.48
C VAL A 91 -29.05 -9.94 -13.79
N ARG A 92 -29.00 -10.09 -12.49
CA ARG A 92 -30.09 -10.70 -11.70
C ARG A 92 -31.39 -9.92 -11.76
N ILE A 93 -31.30 -8.58 -11.75
CA ILE A 93 -32.47 -7.69 -11.79
C ILE A 93 -33.14 -7.75 -13.18
N HIS A 94 -32.35 -7.70 -14.25
CA HIS A 94 -32.84 -7.57 -15.60
C HIS A 94 -33.11 -8.92 -16.30
N CYS A 95 -32.43 -9.98 -15.88
CA CYS A 95 -32.54 -11.32 -16.47
C CYS A 95 -33.24 -12.27 -15.48
N LYS A 96 -34.58 -12.29 -15.48
CA LYS A 96 -35.38 -13.10 -14.55
C LYS A 96 -35.12 -14.61 -14.61
N ASP A 97 -34.62 -15.09 -15.75
CA ASP A 97 -34.31 -16.52 -15.97
C ASP A 97 -32.92 -16.94 -15.47
N VAL A 98 -32.12 -16.00 -14.99
CA VAL A 98 -30.80 -16.29 -14.42
C VAL A 98 -30.96 -16.74 -12.97
N ARG A 99 -30.66 -18.01 -12.73
CA ARG A 99 -30.75 -18.65 -11.41
C ARG A 99 -29.41 -18.52 -10.68
N GLU A 100 -29.46 -18.25 -9.38
CA GLU A 100 -28.28 -18.10 -8.51
C GLU A 100 -27.41 -19.36 -8.48
N ASP A 101 -28.03 -20.55 -8.49
CA ASP A 101 -27.31 -21.82 -8.52
C ASP A 101 -26.50 -22.01 -9.80
N LYS A 102 -26.98 -21.51 -10.94
CA LYS A 102 -26.22 -21.49 -12.19
C LYS A 102 -25.07 -20.53 -12.15
N LEU A 103 -25.26 -19.32 -11.62
CA LEU A 103 -24.19 -18.31 -11.46
C LEU A 103 -23.12 -18.82 -10.51
N ALA A 104 -23.50 -19.42 -9.39
CA ALA A 104 -22.57 -19.98 -8.40
C ALA A 104 -21.75 -21.16 -8.95
N SER A 105 -22.27 -21.85 -9.97
CA SER A 105 -21.57 -22.98 -10.62
C SER A 105 -20.57 -22.55 -11.70
N LEU A 106 -20.55 -21.26 -12.09
CA LEU A 106 -19.62 -20.76 -13.09
C LEU A 106 -18.19 -20.80 -12.56
N LYS A 107 -17.31 -21.39 -13.34
CA LYS A 107 -15.87 -21.47 -13.05
C LYS A 107 -15.09 -20.92 -14.22
N VAL A 108 -14.27 -19.92 -13.98
CA VAL A 108 -13.37 -19.35 -15.01
C VAL A 108 -12.46 -20.42 -15.60
N ALA A 109 -12.06 -21.40 -14.80
CA ALA A 109 -11.23 -22.52 -15.27
C ALA A 109 -11.87 -23.39 -16.39
N ASN A 110 -13.19 -23.36 -16.53
CA ASN A 110 -13.91 -24.10 -17.58
C ASN A 110 -14.10 -23.28 -18.87
N THR A 111 -13.68 -22.02 -18.87
CA THR A 111 -13.80 -21.13 -20.02
C THR A 111 -12.52 -21.19 -20.83
N LYS A 112 -12.62 -21.42 -22.15
CA LYS A 112 -11.46 -21.35 -23.04
C LYS A 112 -10.83 -19.95 -22.91
N LYS A 113 -9.53 -19.90 -22.69
CA LYS A 113 -8.82 -18.64 -22.43
C LYS A 113 -9.07 -17.57 -23.50
N HIS A 114 -9.16 -17.99 -24.77
CA HIS A 114 -9.43 -17.10 -25.89
C HIS A 114 -10.83 -16.47 -25.80
N ASP A 115 -11.86 -17.29 -25.54
CA ASP A 115 -13.25 -16.82 -25.47
C ASP A 115 -13.42 -15.84 -24.31
N PHE A 116 -12.83 -16.16 -23.15
CA PHE A 116 -12.87 -15.29 -21.97
C PHE A 116 -12.22 -13.93 -22.23
N GLN A 117 -11.06 -13.90 -22.85
CA GLN A 117 -10.37 -12.66 -23.16
C GLN A 117 -11.14 -11.80 -24.16
N SER A 118 -11.71 -12.40 -25.20
CA SER A 118 -12.56 -11.71 -26.19
C SER A 118 -13.79 -11.10 -25.53
N PHE A 119 -14.46 -11.81 -24.63
CA PHE A 119 -15.60 -11.27 -23.89
C PHE A 119 -15.20 -10.13 -22.95
N MET A 120 -14.08 -10.26 -22.24
CA MET A 120 -13.57 -9.16 -21.39
C MET A 120 -13.35 -7.88 -22.19
N GLU A 121 -12.73 -7.97 -23.37
CA GLU A 121 -12.51 -6.81 -24.23
C GLU A 121 -13.84 -6.17 -24.68
N THR A 122 -14.83 -6.99 -24.99
CA THR A 122 -16.17 -6.51 -25.40
C THR A 122 -16.90 -5.77 -24.27
N PHE A 123 -16.71 -6.20 -23.03
CA PHE A 123 -17.44 -5.65 -21.88
C PHE A 123 -16.72 -4.48 -21.16
N ILE A 124 -15.49 -4.10 -21.56
CA ILE A 124 -14.75 -3.00 -20.93
C ILE A 124 -15.59 -1.72 -20.90
N ALA A 125 -16.23 -1.36 -22.02
CA ALA A 125 -17.04 -0.14 -22.10
C ALA A 125 -18.26 -0.16 -21.17
N ALA A 126 -18.83 -1.32 -20.90
CA ALA A 126 -19.95 -1.49 -19.96
C ALA A 126 -19.49 -1.56 -18.51
N ALA A 127 -18.30 -2.12 -18.28
CA ALA A 127 -17.72 -2.26 -16.94
C ALA A 127 -17.24 -0.93 -16.36
N THR A 128 -16.73 -0.02 -17.18
CA THR A 128 -16.18 1.28 -16.75
C THR A 128 -17.17 2.08 -15.91
N PRO A 129 -18.39 2.39 -16.36
CA PRO A 129 -19.34 3.17 -15.56
C PRO A 129 -19.82 2.43 -14.31
N ILE A 130 -19.78 1.09 -14.29
CA ILE A 130 -20.09 0.30 -13.10
C ILE A 130 -19.00 0.50 -12.05
N VAL A 131 -17.73 0.41 -12.46
CA VAL A 131 -16.58 0.59 -11.56
C VAL A 131 -16.51 2.02 -11.02
N ASP A 132 -16.76 3.02 -11.87
CA ASP A 132 -16.76 4.43 -11.47
C ASP A 132 -17.86 4.77 -10.45
N GLY A 133 -18.92 3.97 -10.39
CA GLY A 133 -20.01 4.12 -9.42
C GLY A 133 -19.81 3.35 -8.11
N ILE A 134 -18.71 2.58 -7.95
CA ILE A 134 -18.43 1.82 -6.74
C ILE A 134 -17.65 2.69 -5.75
N ASP A 135 -18.19 2.84 -4.53
CA ASP A 135 -17.42 3.34 -3.41
C ASP A 135 -16.51 2.22 -2.89
N LEU A 136 -15.23 2.28 -3.26
CA LEU A 136 -14.24 1.26 -2.89
C LEU A 136 -13.99 1.20 -1.38
N ASP A 137 -14.18 2.30 -0.67
CA ASP A 137 -13.96 2.34 0.78
C ASP A 137 -15.10 1.65 1.54
N GLU A 138 -16.30 1.67 1.01
CA GLU A 138 -17.45 0.99 1.61
C GLU A 138 -17.37 -0.54 1.49
N PHE A 139 -16.77 -1.05 0.41
CA PHE A 139 -16.73 -2.48 0.09
C PHE A 139 -15.46 -3.20 0.51
N VAL A 140 -14.44 -2.49 0.99
CA VAL A 140 -13.24 -3.14 1.54
C VAL A 140 -13.57 -3.72 2.91
N ALA A 141 -13.71 -5.03 2.98
CA ALA A 141 -13.90 -5.70 4.26
C ALA A 141 -12.78 -5.32 5.24
N PRO A 142 -13.11 -4.91 6.47
CA PRO A 142 -12.09 -4.67 7.48
C PRO A 142 -11.23 -5.92 7.63
N SER A 143 -9.93 -5.74 7.82
CA SER A 143 -9.03 -6.85 8.13
C SER A 143 -9.60 -7.61 9.32
N SER A 144 -9.81 -8.92 9.17
CA SER A 144 -10.17 -9.75 10.31
C SER A 144 -9.12 -9.56 11.39
N PRO A 145 -9.50 -9.36 12.66
CA PRO A 145 -8.53 -9.30 13.73
C PRO A 145 -7.67 -10.58 13.69
N PRO A 146 -6.38 -10.50 14.05
CA PRO A 146 -5.55 -11.67 14.12
C PRO A 146 -6.25 -12.69 15.02
N GLN A 147 -6.42 -13.91 14.53
CA GLN A 147 -6.94 -15.00 15.35
C GLN A 147 -5.85 -15.29 16.38
N GLU A 148 -6.15 -14.98 17.63
CA GLU A 148 -5.34 -15.40 18.75
C GLU A 148 -5.41 -16.94 18.80
N GLU A 149 -4.28 -17.60 18.46
CA GLU A 149 -4.05 -19.01 18.76
C GLU A 149 -3.52 -19.18 20.18
#